data_90d4fbe1470c5bb3355e384973a294b0
#
_entry.id   90d4fbe1470c5bb3355e384973a294b0
#
_cell.length_a   1.000
_cell.length_b   1.000
_cell.length_c   1.000
_cell.angle_alpha   90.00
_cell.angle_beta   90.00
_cell.angle_gamma   90.00
#
_symmetry.space_group_name_H-M   'P 1'
#
loop_
_entity.id
_entity.type
_entity.pdbx_description
1 polymer ?
#
loop_
_entity_poly.entity_id
_entity_poly.type
_entity_poly.pdbx_seq_one_letter_code
_entity_poly.pdbx_strand_id
1 'polypeptide(L)'
;MTKNIATYNFKSIPIEKIDLDDRLTSFSLGPPADSLMQSIKEVGVVHPVALLPIGDRFRIVCGHRRVKISSLLNIKEIPARILDSAMSDESILMLNLSENQIHHHYSDIEKGLILSKLLAIKVPENRITEKYMPMLSIEKSKKLLDDYPNVY
;
A
#
# COMPACT_ATOMS: atom_id res chain seq x y z
N MET A 1 16.94 -20.91 -10.30
CA MET A 1 16.08 -19.91 -10.96
C MET A 1 16.50 -18.53 -10.51
N THR A 2 17.09 -17.77 -11.38
CA THR A 2 17.31 -16.35 -11.17
C THR A 2 15.94 -15.69 -11.10
N LYS A 3 15.53 -15.23 -9.90
CA LYS A 3 14.40 -14.33 -9.79
C LYS A 3 14.69 -13.14 -10.69
N ASN A 4 13.84 -12.90 -11.67
CA ASN A 4 13.93 -11.69 -12.48
C ASN A 4 13.94 -10.51 -11.54
N ILE A 5 15.05 -9.79 -11.50
CA ILE A 5 15.09 -8.49 -10.86
C ILE A 5 14.11 -7.63 -11.65
N ALA A 6 13.01 -7.27 -10.99
CA ALA A 6 12.02 -6.40 -11.61
C ALA A 6 12.72 -5.12 -12.07
N THR A 7 12.67 -4.87 -13.36
CA THR A 7 13.22 -3.65 -13.93
C THR A 7 12.29 -2.51 -13.53
N TYR A 8 12.72 -1.70 -12.57
CA TYR A 8 11.93 -0.56 -12.11
C TYR A 8 12.12 0.62 -13.07
N ASN A 9 11.01 1.14 -13.54
CA ASN A 9 10.99 2.36 -14.34
C ASN A 9 10.68 3.55 -13.41
N PHE A 10 11.69 4.38 -13.15
CA PHE A 10 11.53 5.58 -12.33
C PHE A 10 11.15 6.78 -13.20
N LYS A 11 10.11 7.48 -12.81
CA LYS A 11 9.61 8.68 -13.49
C LYS A 11 9.12 9.72 -12.48
N SER A 12 9.12 10.98 -12.91
CA SER A 12 8.35 12.03 -12.24
C SER A 12 6.92 12.00 -12.75
N ILE A 13 5.95 11.87 -11.86
CA ILE A 13 4.53 11.72 -12.23
C ILE A 13 3.73 12.90 -11.68
N PRO A 14 2.92 13.55 -12.53
CA PRO A 14 1.99 14.59 -12.07
C PRO A 14 0.99 14.02 -11.07
N ILE A 15 0.82 14.68 -9.94
CA ILE A 15 -0.11 14.24 -8.87
C ILE A 15 -1.55 14.18 -9.39
N GLU A 16 -1.93 15.06 -10.30
CA GLU A 16 -3.26 15.06 -10.91
C GLU A 16 -3.62 13.76 -11.64
N LYS A 17 -2.62 12.99 -12.06
CA LYS A 17 -2.80 11.69 -12.72
C LYS A 17 -2.90 10.52 -11.74
N ILE A 18 -2.70 10.76 -10.46
CA ILE A 18 -2.76 9.72 -9.42
C ILE A 18 -4.16 9.69 -8.85
N ASP A 19 -4.74 8.49 -8.75
CA ASP A 19 -6.03 8.28 -8.12
C ASP A 19 -5.87 8.32 -6.59
N LEU A 20 -6.25 9.44 -5.98
CA LEU A 20 -6.17 9.65 -4.55
C LEU A 20 -7.29 8.92 -3.77
N ASP A 21 -8.32 8.47 -4.46
CA ASP A 21 -9.47 7.80 -3.85
C ASP A 21 -9.34 6.27 -3.82
N ASP A 22 -8.33 5.72 -4.47
CA ASP A 22 -8.04 4.30 -4.42
C ASP A 22 -7.63 3.86 -3.02
N ARG A 23 -8.37 2.93 -2.45
CA ARG A 23 -8.22 2.45 -1.08
C ARG A 23 -7.67 1.03 -0.97
N LEU A 24 -7.35 0.36 -2.06
CA LEU A 24 -6.91 -1.04 -2.02
C LEU A 24 -5.73 -1.26 -1.07
N THR A 25 -4.75 -0.37 -1.10
CA THR A 25 -3.53 -0.47 -0.28
C THR A 25 -3.43 0.62 0.80
N SER A 26 -4.55 1.28 1.13
CA SER A 26 -4.59 2.33 2.14
C SER A 26 -5.03 1.77 3.48
N PHE A 27 -4.09 1.41 4.33
CA PHE A 27 -4.35 0.82 5.65
C PHE A 27 -3.97 1.69 6.83
N SER A 28 -3.20 2.75 6.61
CA SER A 28 -2.85 3.71 7.67
C SER A 28 -4.04 4.54 8.08
N LEU A 29 -4.36 4.51 9.36
CA LEU A 29 -5.41 5.32 9.96
C LEU A 29 -4.80 6.57 10.60
N GLY A 30 -5.56 7.67 10.55
CA GLY A 30 -5.16 8.94 11.12
C GLY A 30 -4.42 9.87 10.16
N PRO A 31 -4.11 11.10 10.64
CA PRO A 31 -3.41 12.09 9.82
C PRO A 31 -1.95 11.68 9.57
N PRO A 32 -1.34 12.17 8.47
CA PRO A 32 0.08 12.01 8.26
C PRO A 32 0.91 12.59 9.42
N ALA A 33 2.03 11.96 9.73
CA ALA A 33 2.93 12.44 10.77
C ALA A 33 3.51 13.82 10.41
N ASP A 34 3.55 14.76 11.37
CA ASP A 34 4.09 16.09 11.17
C ASP A 34 5.55 16.06 10.73
N SER A 35 6.35 15.11 11.22
CA SER A 35 7.74 14.90 10.82
C SER A 35 7.88 14.57 9.33
N LEU A 36 6.99 13.75 8.78
CA LEU A 36 6.98 13.41 7.36
C LEU A 36 6.59 14.63 6.51
N MET A 37 5.58 15.39 6.95
CA MET A 37 5.17 16.61 6.27
C MET A 37 6.29 17.63 6.25
N GLN A 38 6.98 17.83 7.37
CA GLN A 38 8.11 18.76 7.46
C GLN A 38 9.26 18.33 6.55
N SER A 39 9.60 17.04 6.54
CA SER A 39 10.64 16.50 5.66
C SER A 39 10.31 16.73 4.17
N ILE A 40 9.11 16.43 3.75
CA ILE A 40 8.69 16.64 2.35
C ILE A 40 8.70 18.13 2.00
N LYS A 41 8.31 18.98 2.92
CA LYS A 41 8.33 20.43 2.74
C LYS A 41 9.75 20.98 2.55
N GLU A 42 10.72 20.42 3.27
CA GLU A 42 12.11 20.87 3.23
C GLU A 42 12.91 20.30 2.07
N VAL A 43 12.79 19.01 1.80
CA VAL A 43 13.65 18.29 0.84
C VAL A 43 12.89 17.58 -0.28
N GLY A 44 11.57 17.65 -0.29
CA GLY A 44 10.75 16.92 -1.23
C GLY A 44 10.58 15.45 -0.90
N VAL A 45 10.02 14.69 -1.83
CA VAL A 45 9.84 13.23 -1.68
C VAL A 45 11.14 12.54 -2.05
N VAL A 46 11.88 12.07 -1.04
CA VAL A 46 13.18 11.40 -1.22
C VAL A 46 13.01 9.96 -1.70
N HIS A 47 12.06 9.23 -1.11
CA HIS A 47 11.78 7.85 -1.50
C HIS A 47 10.62 7.80 -2.51
N PRO A 48 10.86 7.31 -3.73
CA PRO A 48 9.80 7.20 -4.73
C PRO A 48 8.61 6.40 -4.24
N VAL A 49 7.41 6.83 -4.60
CA VAL A 49 6.19 6.04 -4.41
C VAL A 49 6.11 4.94 -5.46
N ALA A 50 5.34 3.89 -5.21
CA ALA A 50 5.11 2.83 -6.20
C ALA A 50 3.71 3.00 -6.79
N LEU A 51 3.64 3.13 -8.10
CA LEU A 51 2.41 3.36 -8.87
C LEU A 51 2.19 2.27 -9.91
N LEU A 52 0.93 1.95 -10.15
CA LEU A 52 0.51 1.02 -11.18
C LEU A 52 -0.34 1.77 -12.23
N PRO A 53 0.00 1.71 -13.54
CA PRO A 53 -0.81 2.34 -14.57
C PRO A 53 -2.19 1.69 -14.68
N ILE A 54 -3.24 2.53 -14.74
CA ILE A 54 -4.61 2.13 -15.06
C ILE A 54 -5.17 3.12 -16.06
N GLY A 55 -5.20 2.75 -17.34
CA GLY A 55 -5.55 3.66 -18.41
C GLY A 55 -4.55 4.82 -18.46
N ASP A 56 -5.06 6.04 -18.40
CA ASP A 56 -4.26 7.27 -18.39
C ASP A 56 -3.94 7.79 -16.97
N ARG A 57 -4.35 7.05 -15.95
CA ARG A 57 -4.14 7.37 -14.54
C ARG A 57 -3.27 6.33 -13.84
N PHE A 58 -2.94 6.61 -12.60
CA PHE A 58 -2.11 5.73 -11.77
C PHE A 58 -2.80 5.39 -10.46
N ARG A 59 -2.68 4.12 -10.09
CA ARG A 59 -3.10 3.58 -8.82
C ARG A 59 -1.92 3.59 -7.86
N ILE A 60 -2.16 3.92 -6.59
CA ILE A 60 -1.11 3.91 -5.56
C ILE A 60 -0.95 2.48 -5.03
N VAL A 61 0.24 1.93 -5.17
CA VAL A 61 0.60 0.64 -4.56
C VAL A 61 1.29 0.86 -3.22
N CYS A 62 2.26 1.76 -3.17
CA CYS A 62 2.94 2.15 -1.93
C CYS A 62 3.14 3.66 -1.90
N GLY A 63 2.98 4.25 -0.73
CA GLY A 63 3.28 5.66 -0.52
C GLY A 63 2.06 6.59 -0.45
N HIS A 64 0.91 6.10 -0.03
CA HIS A 64 -0.31 6.92 0.15
C HIS A 64 -0.07 8.19 0.96
N ARG A 65 0.69 8.11 2.07
CA ARG A 65 0.98 9.27 2.90
C ARG A 65 1.82 10.31 2.15
N ARG A 66 2.84 9.88 1.42
CA ARG A 66 3.69 10.78 0.62
C ARG A 66 2.91 11.47 -0.48
N VAL A 67 2.04 10.76 -1.17
CA VAL A 67 1.15 11.33 -2.19
C VAL A 67 0.20 12.34 -1.56
N LYS A 68 -0.45 11.99 -0.46
CA LYS A 68 -1.40 12.86 0.24
C LYS A 68 -0.75 14.15 0.72
N ILE A 69 0.41 14.05 1.37
CA ILE A 69 1.16 15.22 1.83
C ILE A 69 1.58 16.10 0.65
N SER A 70 2.09 15.49 -0.41
CA SER A 70 2.50 16.22 -1.61
C SER A 70 1.34 16.98 -2.24
N SER A 71 0.17 16.37 -2.29
CA SER A 71 -1.06 17.03 -2.74
C SER A 71 -1.44 18.21 -1.84
N LEU A 72 -1.38 18.05 -0.53
CA LEU A 72 -1.69 19.12 0.44
C LEU A 72 -0.70 20.28 0.34
N LEU A 73 0.56 20.02 0.01
CA LEU A 73 1.59 21.02 -0.18
C LEU A 73 1.62 21.64 -1.59
N ASN A 74 0.67 21.29 -2.45
CA ASN A 74 0.59 21.73 -3.85
C ASN A 74 1.83 21.39 -4.68
N ILE A 75 2.51 20.30 -4.36
CA ILE A 75 3.60 19.75 -5.17
C ILE A 75 2.99 19.19 -6.45
N LYS A 76 3.55 19.58 -7.60
CA LYS A 76 2.96 19.23 -8.91
C LYS A 76 3.30 17.82 -9.36
N GLU A 77 4.52 17.39 -9.10
CA GLU A 77 5.03 16.08 -9.53
C GLU A 77 5.80 15.41 -8.42
N ILE A 78 5.74 14.09 -8.38
CA ILE A 78 6.48 13.28 -7.39
C ILE A 78 7.27 12.17 -8.08
N PRO A 79 8.43 11.78 -7.51
CA PRO A 79 9.18 10.65 -8.03
C PRO A 79 8.40 9.36 -7.77
N ALA A 80 8.28 8.54 -8.80
CA ALA A 80 7.54 7.29 -8.73
C ALA A 80 8.29 6.16 -9.41
N ARG A 81 8.12 4.99 -8.86
CA ARG A 81 8.47 3.72 -9.46
C ARG A 81 7.23 3.16 -10.13
N ILE A 82 7.28 2.99 -11.45
CA ILE A 82 6.15 2.50 -12.22
C ILE A 82 6.24 0.98 -12.31
N LEU A 83 5.18 0.31 -11.85
CA LEU A 83 5.08 -1.14 -11.83
C LEU A 83 4.46 -1.66 -13.13
N ASP A 84 4.64 -2.97 -13.37
CA ASP A 84 3.99 -3.63 -14.49
C ASP A 84 2.47 -3.65 -14.30
N SER A 85 1.73 -3.28 -15.35
CA SER A 85 0.27 -3.18 -15.33
C SER A 85 -0.47 -4.53 -15.22
N ALA A 86 0.23 -5.65 -15.33
CA ALA A 86 -0.35 -7.00 -15.27
C ALA A 86 -0.51 -7.58 -13.86
N MET A 87 -0.46 -6.76 -12.81
CA MET A 87 -0.57 -7.22 -11.42
C MET A 87 -2.03 -7.41 -10.99
N SER A 88 -2.31 -8.54 -10.34
CA SER A 88 -3.59 -8.77 -9.67
C SER A 88 -3.72 -7.94 -8.39
N ASP A 89 -4.94 -7.74 -7.89
CA ASP A 89 -5.19 -7.05 -6.63
C ASP A 89 -4.46 -7.72 -5.46
N GLU A 90 -4.42 -9.05 -5.43
CA GLU A 90 -3.67 -9.78 -4.40
C GLU A 90 -2.17 -9.50 -4.48
N SER A 91 -1.60 -9.48 -5.68
CA SER A 91 -0.18 -9.17 -5.88
C SER A 91 0.16 -7.73 -5.46
N ILE A 92 -0.73 -6.79 -5.74
CA ILE A 92 -0.60 -5.39 -5.31
C ILE A 92 -0.59 -5.30 -3.78
N LEU A 93 -1.55 -5.96 -3.12
CA LEU A 93 -1.61 -6.01 -1.66
C LEU A 93 -0.36 -6.65 -1.06
N MET A 94 0.08 -7.78 -1.63
CA MET A 94 1.29 -8.47 -1.17
C MET A 94 2.52 -7.57 -1.28
N LEU A 95 2.68 -6.86 -2.37
CA LEU A 95 3.81 -5.93 -2.55
C LEU A 95 3.77 -4.81 -1.52
N ASN A 96 2.60 -4.21 -1.30
CA ASN A 96 2.43 -3.17 -0.29
C ASN A 96 2.78 -3.68 1.11
N LEU A 97 2.24 -4.81 1.51
CA LEU A 97 2.50 -5.41 2.82
C LEU A 97 3.97 -5.78 2.99
N SER A 98 4.61 -6.30 1.95
CA SER A 98 6.03 -6.67 1.99
C SER A 98 6.94 -5.45 2.16
N GLU A 99 6.65 -4.35 1.49
CA GLU A 99 7.42 -3.11 1.66
C GLU A 99 7.22 -2.46 3.03
N ASN A 100 6.01 -2.51 3.57
CA ASN A 100 5.68 -1.89 4.85
C ASN A 100 6.08 -2.73 6.07
N GLN A 101 6.23 -4.02 5.91
CA GLN A 101 6.50 -4.96 7.01
C GLN A 101 7.74 -4.60 7.83
N ILE A 102 8.75 -4.02 7.21
CA ILE A 102 10.02 -3.66 7.86
C ILE A 102 9.89 -2.38 8.69
N HIS A 103 9.01 -1.47 8.30
CA HIS A 103 8.95 -0.10 8.84
C HIS A 103 7.66 0.27 9.54
N HIS A 104 6.65 -0.59 9.52
CA HIS A 104 5.34 -0.28 10.07
C HIS A 104 4.77 -1.44 10.89
N HIS A 105 4.36 -1.12 12.12
CA HIS A 105 3.58 -2.02 12.96
C HIS A 105 2.11 -1.67 12.81
N TYR A 106 1.34 -2.60 12.26
CA TYR A 106 -0.09 -2.42 12.12
C TYR A 106 -0.81 -2.55 13.46
N SER A 107 -1.70 -1.63 13.77
CA SER A 107 -2.65 -1.77 14.87
C SER A 107 -3.63 -2.93 14.61
N ASP A 108 -4.33 -3.38 15.63
CA ASP A 108 -5.33 -4.44 15.46
C ASP A 108 -6.45 -4.04 14.48
N ILE A 109 -6.83 -2.77 14.48
CA ILE A 109 -7.82 -2.24 13.54
C ILE A 109 -7.28 -2.30 12.11
N GLU A 110 -6.04 -1.87 11.89
CA GLU A 110 -5.40 -1.94 10.58
C GLU A 110 -5.25 -3.39 10.08
N LYS A 111 -4.88 -4.33 10.97
CA LYS A 111 -4.84 -5.76 10.66
C LYS A 111 -6.21 -6.29 10.23
N GLY A 112 -7.26 -5.92 10.96
CA GLY A 112 -8.63 -6.26 10.61
C GLY A 112 -9.03 -5.71 9.24
N LEU A 113 -8.65 -4.48 8.94
CA LEU A 113 -8.89 -3.87 7.62
C LEU A 113 -8.19 -4.64 6.50
N ILE A 114 -6.93 -5.03 6.71
CA ILE A 114 -6.16 -5.84 5.74
C ILE A 114 -6.84 -7.19 5.49
N LEU A 115 -7.22 -7.90 6.55
CA LEU A 115 -7.93 -9.18 6.42
C LEU A 115 -9.27 -9.03 5.70
N SER A 116 -10.01 -7.97 6.01
CA SER A 116 -11.27 -7.65 5.33
C SER A 116 -11.07 -7.41 3.82
N LYS A 117 -10.01 -6.70 3.45
CA LYS A 117 -9.65 -6.48 2.04
C LYS A 117 -9.29 -7.78 1.33
N LEU A 118 -8.49 -8.64 1.96
CA LEU A 118 -8.13 -9.94 1.41
C LEU A 118 -9.36 -10.81 1.14
N LEU A 119 -10.31 -10.82 2.06
CA LEU A 119 -11.59 -11.52 1.88
C LEU A 119 -12.41 -10.90 0.74
N ALA A 120 -12.48 -9.57 0.68
CA ALA A 120 -13.25 -8.85 -0.34
C ALA A 120 -12.74 -9.13 -1.77
N ILE A 121 -11.43 -9.27 -1.94
CA ILE A 121 -10.83 -9.66 -3.24
C ILE A 121 -10.80 -11.18 -3.45
N LYS A 122 -11.44 -11.94 -2.58
CA LYS A 122 -11.63 -13.38 -2.68
C LYS A 122 -10.36 -14.21 -2.60
N VAL A 123 -9.39 -13.77 -1.80
CA VAL A 123 -8.24 -14.62 -1.45
C VAL A 123 -8.76 -15.81 -0.61
N PRO A 124 -8.39 -17.05 -0.94
CA PRO A 124 -8.84 -18.23 -0.18
C PRO A 124 -8.45 -18.14 1.29
N GLU A 125 -9.37 -18.53 2.18
CA GLU A 125 -9.16 -18.47 3.63
C GLU A 125 -7.91 -19.21 4.10
N ASN A 126 -7.62 -20.38 3.52
CA ASN A 126 -6.41 -21.13 3.85
C ASN A 126 -5.13 -20.35 3.50
N ARG A 127 -5.12 -19.58 2.42
CA ARG A 127 -3.99 -18.74 2.05
C ARG A 127 -3.87 -17.55 2.99
N ILE A 128 -4.98 -16.96 3.40
CA ILE A 128 -4.97 -15.87 4.39
C ILE A 128 -4.38 -16.39 5.72
N THR A 129 -4.83 -17.54 6.19
CA THR A 129 -4.36 -18.14 7.44
C THR A 129 -2.87 -18.53 7.37
N GLU A 130 -2.44 -19.16 6.29
CA GLU A 130 -1.08 -19.71 6.20
C GLU A 130 -0.02 -18.68 5.78
N LYS A 131 -0.41 -17.66 5.03
CA LYS A 131 0.54 -16.69 4.44
C LYS A 131 0.43 -15.30 5.06
N TYR A 132 -0.78 -14.74 5.09
CA TYR A 132 -0.98 -13.35 5.48
C TYR A 132 -1.03 -13.14 6.99
N MET A 133 -1.67 -14.01 7.73
CA MET A 133 -1.71 -13.91 9.19
C MET A 133 -0.30 -13.89 9.81
N PRO A 134 0.63 -14.80 9.44
CA PRO A 134 2.00 -14.71 9.94
C PRO A 134 2.71 -13.40 9.55
N MET A 135 2.48 -12.89 8.35
CA MET A 135 3.05 -11.60 7.92
C MET A 135 2.58 -10.44 8.81
N LEU A 136 1.36 -10.50 9.29
CA LEU A 136 0.76 -9.49 10.16
C LEU A 136 1.00 -9.74 11.64
N SER A 137 1.81 -10.75 11.98
CA SER A 137 2.03 -11.20 13.37
C SER A 137 0.72 -11.58 14.08
N ILE A 138 -0.18 -12.20 13.34
CA ILE A 138 -1.44 -12.75 13.85
C ILE A 138 -1.28 -14.26 13.98
N GLU A 139 -1.75 -14.82 15.10
CA GLU A 139 -1.79 -16.26 15.28
C GLU A 139 -2.72 -16.92 14.24
N LYS A 140 -2.28 -18.04 13.65
CA LYS A 140 -3.06 -18.78 12.67
C LYS A 140 -4.34 -19.29 13.29
N SER A 141 -5.49 -18.76 12.90
CA SER A 141 -6.79 -19.19 13.38
C SER A 141 -7.89 -18.77 12.43
N LYS A 142 -8.69 -19.75 12.00
CA LYS A 142 -9.90 -19.47 11.21
C LYS A 142 -10.93 -18.68 12.00
N LYS A 143 -10.99 -18.88 13.31
CA LYS A 143 -11.89 -18.13 14.19
C LYS A 143 -11.55 -16.65 14.22
N LEU A 144 -10.27 -16.31 14.31
CA LEU A 144 -9.84 -14.92 14.25
C LEU A 144 -10.16 -14.28 12.90
N LEU A 145 -10.14 -15.05 11.82
CA LEU A 145 -10.51 -14.56 10.50
C LEU A 145 -11.98 -14.11 10.45
N ASP A 146 -12.85 -14.80 11.16
CA ASP A 146 -14.26 -14.45 11.28
C ASP A 146 -14.48 -13.22 12.19
N ASP A 147 -13.65 -13.07 13.22
CA ASP A 147 -13.79 -12.01 14.21
C ASP A 147 -13.23 -10.66 13.74
N TYR A 148 -12.10 -10.62 13.03
CA TYR A 148 -11.43 -9.39 12.61
C TYR A 148 -12.27 -8.51 11.66
N PRO A 149 -12.94 -9.05 10.63
CA PRO A 149 -13.75 -8.22 9.73
C PRO A 149 -14.96 -7.57 10.38
N ASN A 150 -15.38 -8.04 11.53
CA ASN A 150 -16.55 -7.53 12.25
C ASN A 150 -16.24 -6.39 13.21
N VAL A 151 -15.00 -5.92 13.24
CA VAL A 151 -14.57 -4.79 14.10
C VAL A 151 -14.90 -3.43 13.46
N TYR A 152 -15.47 -3.41 12.25
CA TYR A 152 -15.83 -2.19 11.49
C TYR A 152 -17.33 -2.01 11.37
#